data_114f68958e8b9daad1223c0fb5f5f8f6
#
_entry.id   114f68958e8b9daad1223c0fb5f5f8f6
#
_cell.length_a   1.000
_cell.length_b   1.000
_cell.length_c   1.000
_cell.angle_alpha   90.00
_cell.angle_beta   90.00
_cell.angle_gamma   90.00
#
_symmetry.space_group_name_H-M   'P 1'
#
loop_
_entity.id
_entity.type
_entity.pdbx_description
1 polymer ?
#
loop_
_entity_poly.entity_id
_entity_poly.type
_entity_poly.pdbx_seq_one_letter_code
_entity_poly.pdbx_strand_id
1 'polypeptide(L)'
;MRPFLFVLAALIPAAAQAQTCDDRGQDYEARIALCDQAFEAAETPEAAAQALSLKGEAQRMLGQLDEAAATLQQALGYTPENAWVWVELGNVRYDQGDSAGALAHYSAALAVENYIDAWANRAESWWQFNAGQRCSDDADNALRIDPQYAYANEIKGRCLIDLGRAEEALSYFDTAISLVPGYQNAYRNKLAALAALGRYEDVVAVADEALRPDVVADPNPSIEEDLLALRLLALGEYAPPATVATEAEALLKRYPENLAAVNVQGAALLANGKAEEADRVTQVLRQNPNGARMEATYHDTLARIDAALGRMEDAYANFEAALNLDAALSKTYARKLSELGFLPLSNAPSGVLTALRRCIDVKKAACVMSQ
;
A
#
# COMPACT_ATOMS: atom_id res chain seq x y z
N MET A 1 65.60 14.30 -34.34
CA MET A 1 64.54 15.22 -34.00
C MET A 1 63.23 14.40 -33.87
N ARG A 2 62.79 14.18 -32.66
CA ARG A 2 61.46 13.52 -32.38
C ARG A 2 60.46 14.62 -32.08
N PRO A 3 59.25 14.62 -32.68
CA PRO A 3 58.24 15.61 -32.32
C PRO A 3 57.57 15.19 -30.99
N PHE A 4 57.55 16.14 -30.05
CA PHE A 4 56.74 16.08 -28.85
C PHE A 4 55.27 16.25 -29.25
N LEU A 5 54.46 15.18 -29.09
CA LEU A 5 53.01 15.31 -29.09
C LEU A 5 52.56 15.93 -27.76
N PHE A 6 52.15 17.18 -27.81
CA PHE A 6 51.35 17.76 -26.71
C PHE A 6 49.96 17.17 -26.79
N VAL A 7 49.62 16.29 -25.84
CA VAL A 7 48.22 15.92 -25.60
C VAL A 7 47.59 17.13 -24.90
N LEU A 8 46.82 17.92 -25.63
CA LEU A 8 45.87 18.85 -25.03
C LEU A 8 44.82 18.01 -24.28
N ALA A 9 44.96 17.86 -22.96
CA ALA A 9 43.85 17.51 -22.13
C ALA A 9 42.87 18.69 -22.20
N ALA A 10 41.76 18.47 -22.87
CA ALA A 10 40.66 19.42 -22.88
C ALA A 10 40.14 19.52 -21.44
N LEU A 11 40.44 20.65 -20.79
CA LEU A 11 39.79 21.03 -19.52
C LEU A 11 38.30 21.22 -19.82
N ILE A 12 37.48 20.25 -19.49
CA ILE A 12 36.03 20.39 -19.47
C ILE A 12 35.73 21.36 -18.32
N PRO A 13 35.04 22.47 -18.55
CA PRO A 13 34.73 23.43 -17.50
C PRO A 13 33.88 22.75 -16.40
N ALA A 14 34.15 23.11 -15.13
CA ALA A 14 33.43 22.54 -13.96
C ALA A 14 31.94 22.56 -14.08
N ALA A 15 31.34 23.57 -14.75
CA ALA A 15 29.93 23.66 -15.04
C ALA A 15 29.41 22.53 -15.98
N ALA A 16 30.23 22.01 -16.90
CA ALA A 16 29.86 20.90 -17.78
C ALA A 16 29.95 19.55 -17.06
N GLN A 17 30.77 19.43 -16.01
CA GLN A 17 30.83 18.23 -15.16
C GLN A 17 29.64 18.18 -14.17
N ALA A 18 29.20 19.33 -13.64
CA ALA A 18 28.02 19.41 -12.81
C ALA A 18 26.74 19.04 -13.60
N GLN A 19 26.66 19.39 -14.90
CA GLN A 19 25.54 18.99 -15.77
C GLN A 19 25.48 17.49 -16.00
N THR A 20 26.60 16.78 -16.03
CA THR A 20 26.63 15.31 -16.16
C THR A 20 26.23 14.57 -14.89
N CYS A 21 26.48 15.15 -13.71
CA CYS A 21 26.03 14.61 -12.43
C CYS A 21 24.47 14.63 -12.29
N ASP A 22 23.80 15.57 -12.95
CA ASP A 22 22.34 15.70 -12.96
C ASP A 22 21.64 14.87 -14.07
N ASP A 23 22.36 14.10 -14.85
CA ASP A 23 21.81 13.25 -15.90
C ASP A 23 21.07 12.04 -15.30
N ARG A 24 19.74 12.15 -15.22
CA ARG A 24 18.83 11.11 -14.70
C ARG A 24 18.69 9.90 -15.64
N GLY A 25 19.24 9.96 -16.84
CA GLY A 25 19.28 8.83 -17.79
C GLY A 25 20.37 7.80 -17.51
N GLN A 26 21.27 8.07 -16.57
CA GLN A 26 22.36 7.15 -16.18
C GLN A 26 21.97 6.28 -14.99
N ASP A 27 22.64 5.12 -14.86
CA ASP A 27 22.50 4.31 -13.65
C ASP A 27 23.04 5.07 -12.41
N TYR A 28 22.57 4.69 -11.24
CA TYR A 28 22.89 5.43 -10.01
C TYR A 28 24.35 5.29 -9.59
N GLU A 29 25.01 4.16 -9.89
CA GLU A 29 26.45 3.99 -9.64
C GLU A 29 27.29 4.94 -10.48
N ALA A 30 26.97 5.06 -11.77
CA ALA A 30 27.64 6.02 -12.66
C ALA A 30 27.40 7.46 -12.21
N ARG A 31 26.17 7.79 -11.77
CA ARG A 31 25.85 9.11 -11.20
C ARG A 31 26.69 9.43 -9.97
N ILE A 32 26.87 8.49 -9.03
CA ILE A 32 27.72 8.69 -7.84
C ILE A 32 29.14 9.06 -8.27
N ALA A 33 29.73 8.31 -9.21
CA ALA A 33 31.10 8.58 -9.68
C ALA A 33 31.25 9.95 -10.36
N LEU A 34 30.23 10.37 -11.14
CA LEU A 34 30.19 11.69 -11.77
C LEU A 34 30.00 12.81 -10.73
N CYS A 35 29.19 12.58 -9.71
CA CYS A 35 28.99 13.54 -8.63
C CYS A 35 30.26 13.71 -7.77
N ASP A 36 31.05 12.64 -7.56
CA ASP A 36 32.33 12.73 -6.89
C ASP A 36 33.34 13.62 -7.68
N GLN A 37 33.40 13.44 -9.00
CA GLN A 37 34.23 14.29 -9.87
C GLN A 37 33.73 15.75 -9.86
N ALA A 38 32.42 15.96 -9.90
CA ALA A 38 31.83 17.30 -9.82
C ALA A 38 32.11 17.97 -8.47
N PHE A 39 32.08 17.21 -7.38
CA PHE A 39 32.42 17.70 -6.05
C PHE A 39 33.90 18.11 -5.95
N GLU A 40 34.81 17.25 -6.45
CA GLU A 40 36.27 17.57 -6.47
C GLU A 40 36.60 18.80 -7.34
N ALA A 41 35.84 19.03 -8.40
CA ALA A 41 36.00 20.17 -9.30
C ALA A 41 35.21 21.42 -8.85
N ALA A 42 34.48 21.37 -7.75
CA ALA A 42 33.62 22.46 -7.30
C ALA A 42 34.46 23.66 -6.81
N GLU A 43 34.26 24.81 -7.41
CA GLU A 43 34.93 26.07 -7.05
C GLU A 43 34.12 26.92 -6.06
N THR A 44 32.83 26.58 -5.84
CA THR A 44 31.93 27.31 -4.94
C THR A 44 31.22 26.36 -3.96
N PRO A 45 30.85 26.85 -2.78
CA PRO A 45 30.05 26.05 -1.81
C PRO A 45 28.76 25.52 -2.41
N GLU A 46 28.08 26.28 -3.26
CA GLU A 46 26.85 25.90 -3.92
C GLU A 46 27.06 24.74 -4.91
N ALA A 47 28.15 24.77 -5.69
CA ALA A 47 28.50 23.68 -6.61
C ALA A 47 28.84 22.40 -5.83
N ALA A 48 29.59 22.52 -4.73
CA ALA A 48 29.92 21.42 -3.84
C ALA A 48 28.65 20.80 -3.22
N ALA A 49 27.76 21.66 -2.71
CA ALA A 49 26.49 21.22 -2.15
C ALA A 49 25.60 20.51 -3.17
N GLN A 50 25.51 21.04 -4.39
CA GLN A 50 24.72 20.44 -5.47
C GLN A 50 25.26 19.04 -5.83
N ALA A 51 26.56 18.89 -6.02
CA ALA A 51 27.16 17.59 -6.33
C ALA A 51 26.91 16.55 -5.23
N LEU A 52 27.10 16.94 -3.96
CA LEU A 52 26.83 16.07 -2.81
C LEU A 52 25.34 15.72 -2.69
N SER A 53 24.46 16.66 -2.95
CA SER A 53 23.03 16.44 -2.86
C SER A 53 22.55 15.42 -3.89
N LEU A 54 22.99 15.54 -5.15
CA LEU A 54 22.69 14.59 -6.23
C LEU A 54 23.33 13.22 -5.98
N LYS A 55 24.53 13.18 -5.36
CA LYS A 55 25.15 11.94 -4.90
C LYS A 55 24.31 11.27 -3.83
N GLY A 56 23.87 12.01 -2.84
CA GLY A 56 23.02 11.49 -1.75
C GLY A 56 21.69 10.93 -2.25
N GLU A 57 21.04 11.61 -3.23
CA GLU A 57 19.87 11.07 -3.92
C GLU A 57 20.16 9.73 -4.60
N ALA A 58 21.25 9.65 -5.38
CA ALA A 58 21.65 8.42 -6.07
C ALA A 58 21.96 7.28 -5.09
N GLN A 59 22.64 7.57 -3.98
CA GLN A 59 22.92 6.60 -2.91
C GLN A 59 21.63 6.08 -2.26
N ARG A 60 20.65 6.98 -1.99
CA ARG A 60 19.34 6.60 -1.46
C ARG A 60 18.62 5.65 -2.42
N MET A 61 18.62 5.95 -3.72
CA MET A 61 17.99 5.11 -4.75
C MET A 61 18.65 3.73 -4.89
N LEU A 62 19.90 3.57 -4.51
CA LEU A 62 20.60 2.28 -4.40
C LEU A 62 20.39 1.59 -3.05
N GLY A 63 19.63 2.17 -2.13
CA GLY A 63 19.43 1.65 -0.78
C GLY A 63 20.65 1.84 0.16
N GLN A 64 21.65 2.63 -0.23
CA GLN A 64 22.82 3.00 0.59
C GLN A 64 22.43 4.13 1.56
N LEU A 65 21.51 3.83 2.49
CA LEU A 65 20.81 4.86 3.26
C LEU A 65 21.70 5.60 4.26
N ASP A 66 22.67 4.91 4.89
CA ASP A 66 23.57 5.54 5.85
C ASP A 66 24.58 6.46 5.15
N GLU A 67 25.11 6.03 4.01
CA GLU A 67 25.99 6.83 3.15
C GLU A 67 25.24 8.04 2.58
N ALA A 68 24.02 7.86 2.13
CA ALA A 68 23.17 8.95 1.65
C ALA A 68 22.95 10.01 2.74
N ALA A 69 22.62 9.59 3.97
CA ALA A 69 22.44 10.50 5.09
C ALA A 69 23.72 11.30 5.37
N ALA A 70 24.89 10.64 5.42
CA ALA A 70 26.18 11.31 5.66
C ALA A 70 26.51 12.31 4.54
N THR A 71 26.31 11.92 3.28
CA THR A 71 26.55 12.77 2.11
C THR A 71 25.65 14.00 2.10
N LEU A 72 24.34 13.83 2.38
CA LEU A 72 23.37 14.94 2.45
C LEU A 72 23.67 15.88 3.64
N GLN A 73 24.08 15.35 4.80
CA GLN A 73 24.53 16.17 5.93
C GLN A 73 25.77 17.00 5.56
N GLN A 74 26.69 16.43 4.79
CA GLN A 74 27.84 17.18 4.27
C GLN A 74 27.38 18.30 3.32
N ALA A 75 26.41 18.05 2.45
CA ALA A 75 25.82 19.07 1.57
C ALA A 75 25.24 20.24 2.36
N LEU A 76 24.53 19.98 3.46
CA LEU A 76 24.00 21.02 4.37
C LEU A 76 25.11 21.81 5.08
N GLY A 77 26.30 21.24 5.23
CA GLY A 77 27.47 21.99 5.72
C GLY A 77 27.88 23.13 4.80
N TYR A 78 27.62 23.02 3.50
CA TYR A 78 27.87 24.06 2.51
C TYR A 78 26.68 25.01 2.32
N THR A 79 25.44 24.46 2.29
CA THR A 79 24.21 25.23 2.04
C THR A 79 23.12 24.83 3.04
N PRO A 80 23.14 25.33 4.30
CA PRO A 80 22.19 24.97 5.35
C PRO A 80 20.73 25.31 5.01
N GLU A 81 20.53 26.30 4.15
CA GLU A 81 19.22 26.82 3.72
C GLU A 81 18.75 26.17 2.40
N ASN A 82 19.12 24.93 2.13
CA ASN A 82 18.66 24.19 0.97
C ASN A 82 17.50 23.27 1.36
N ALA A 83 16.27 23.70 1.10
CA ALA A 83 15.04 22.95 1.43
C ALA A 83 15.01 21.57 0.79
N TRP A 84 15.50 21.43 -0.46
CA TRP A 84 15.54 20.16 -1.16
C TRP A 84 16.43 19.13 -0.46
N VAL A 85 17.60 19.55 0.07
CA VAL A 85 18.49 18.64 0.82
C VAL A 85 17.84 18.17 2.12
N TRP A 86 17.11 19.05 2.80
CA TRP A 86 16.32 18.66 3.96
C TRP A 86 15.23 17.65 3.61
N VAL A 87 14.56 17.80 2.46
CA VAL A 87 13.59 16.80 1.95
C VAL A 87 14.27 15.47 1.69
N GLU A 88 15.42 15.45 1.01
CA GLU A 88 16.13 14.20 0.74
C GLU A 88 16.60 13.49 2.02
N LEU A 89 17.03 14.21 3.04
CA LEU A 89 17.29 13.63 4.37
C LEU A 89 16.03 13.06 5.00
N GLY A 90 14.89 13.73 4.83
CA GLY A 90 13.60 13.21 5.24
C GLY A 90 13.25 11.91 4.54
N ASN A 91 13.47 11.85 3.22
CA ASN A 91 13.27 10.65 2.40
C ASN A 91 14.16 9.49 2.86
N VAL A 92 15.44 9.76 3.15
CA VAL A 92 16.36 8.75 3.69
C VAL A 92 15.84 8.19 5.02
N ARG A 93 15.37 9.05 5.94
CA ARG A 93 14.79 8.60 7.23
C ARG A 93 13.52 7.78 7.04
N TYR A 94 12.69 8.20 6.09
CA TYR A 94 11.48 7.47 5.73
C TYR A 94 11.81 6.06 5.22
N ASP A 95 12.79 5.95 4.30
CA ASP A 95 13.25 4.67 3.74
C ASP A 95 13.91 3.78 4.80
N GLN A 96 14.53 4.37 5.84
CA GLN A 96 15.02 3.65 7.04
C GLN A 96 13.91 3.20 7.99
N GLY A 97 12.63 3.57 7.74
CA GLY A 97 11.50 3.31 8.63
C GLY A 97 11.42 4.28 9.83
N ASP A 98 12.26 5.32 9.87
CA ASP A 98 12.24 6.37 10.89
C ASP A 98 11.30 7.51 10.49
N SER A 99 10.00 7.26 10.54
CA SER A 99 8.98 8.26 10.17
C SER A 99 9.01 9.50 11.08
N ALA A 100 9.48 9.38 12.34
CA ALA A 100 9.63 10.53 13.23
C ALA A 100 10.81 11.42 12.80
N GLY A 101 11.94 10.83 12.44
CA GLY A 101 13.07 11.53 11.84
C GLY A 101 12.71 12.20 10.52
N ALA A 102 11.94 11.51 9.67
CA ALA A 102 11.43 12.06 8.41
C ALA A 102 10.60 13.33 8.65
N LEU A 103 9.63 13.30 9.58
CA LEU A 103 8.82 14.48 9.96
C LEU A 103 9.68 15.66 10.41
N ALA A 104 10.75 15.42 11.17
CA ALA A 104 11.65 16.47 11.61
C ALA A 104 12.37 17.15 10.44
N HIS A 105 12.88 16.36 9.49
CA HIS A 105 13.59 16.88 8.31
C HIS A 105 12.66 17.60 7.33
N TYR A 106 11.46 17.08 7.05
CA TYR A 106 10.46 17.80 6.25
C TYR A 106 10.03 19.11 6.90
N SER A 107 9.92 19.12 8.24
CA SER A 107 9.62 20.36 8.97
C SER A 107 10.78 21.37 8.90
N ALA A 108 12.04 20.91 8.87
CA ALA A 108 13.21 21.76 8.63
C ALA A 108 13.19 22.35 7.22
N ALA A 109 12.86 21.54 6.20
CA ALA A 109 12.67 22.03 4.84
C ALA A 109 11.63 23.16 4.76
N LEU A 110 10.49 22.97 5.42
CA LEU A 110 9.39 23.95 5.45
C LEU A 110 9.69 25.20 6.28
N ALA A 111 10.66 25.14 7.18
CA ALA A 111 11.16 26.32 7.89
C ALA A 111 12.07 27.18 6.98
N VAL A 112 12.67 26.58 5.96
CA VAL A 112 13.51 27.28 4.97
C VAL A 112 12.62 27.84 3.86
N GLU A 113 11.75 27.02 3.28
CA GLU A 113 10.96 27.39 2.10
C GLU A 113 9.59 26.69 2.11
N ASN A 114 8.58 27.34 1.52
CA ASN A 114 7.27 26.73 1.28
C ASN A 114 7.36 25.72 0.12
N TYR A 115 7.95 24.56 0.39
CA TYR A 115 8.36 23.57 -0.62
C TYR A 115 7.32 22.45 -0.74
N ILE A 116 6.81 22.24 -1.97
CA ILE A 116 5.68 21.35 -2.24
C ILE A 116 5.94 19.90 -1.81
N ASP A 117 7.14 19.36 -2.13
CA ASP A 117 7.48 17.98 -1.79
C ASP A 117 7.62 17.80 -0.27
N ALA A 118 8.08 18.83 0.44
CA ALA A 118 8.14 18.78 1.90
C ALA A 118 6.75 18.66 2.54
N TRP A 119 5.76 19.38 2.00
CA TRP A 119 4.37 19.24 2.44
C TRP A 119 3.81 17.86 2.15
N ALA A 120 3.95 17.38 0.92
CA ALA A 120 3.42 16.10 0.49
C ALA A 120 4.06 14.92 1.25
N ASN A 121 5.41 14.89 1.36
CA ASN A 121 6.12 13.83 2.07
C ASN A 121 5.86 13.87 3.58
N ARG A 122 5.65 15.06 4.16
CA ARG A 122 5.25 15.19 5.56
C ARG A 122 3.82 14.69 5.78
N ALA A 123 2.92 14.95 4.84
CA ALA A 123 1.57 14.39 4.86
C ALA A 123 1.59 12.85 4.83
N GLU A 124 2.41 12.25 3.96
CA GLU A 124 2.63 10.80 3.93
C GLU A 124 3.11 10.26 5.28
N SER A 125 4.09 10.94 5.89
CA SER A 125 4.59 10.54 7.21
C SER A 125 3.51 10.66 8.30
N TRP A 126 2.65 11.67 8.28
CA TRP A 126 1.51 11.79 9.20
C TRP A 126 0.50 10.67 9.00
N TRP A 127 0.29 10.25 7.75
CA TRP A 127 -0.58 9.11 7.46
C TRP A 127 -0.09 7.83 8.15
N GLN A 128 1.22 7.54 8.13
CA GLN A 128 1.79 6.38 8.84
C GLN A 128 1.54 6.41 10.36
N PHE A 129 1.37 7.58 10.94
CA PHE A 129 1.01 7.75 12.36
C PHE A 129 -0.51 7.75 12.62
N ASN A 130 -1.34 7.42 11.62
CA ASN A 130 -2.80 7.54 11.70
C ASN A 130 -3.26 8.94 12.13
N ALA A 131 -2.50 9.97 11.77
CA ALA A 131 -2.79 11.37 12.09
C ALA A 131 -3.56 12.05 10.95
N GLY A 132 -4.70 11.48 10.56
CA GLY A 132 -5.47 11.82 9.36
C GLY A 132 -5.72 13.33 9.19
N GLN A 133 -6.00 14.09 10.27
CA GLN A 133 -6.20 15.55 10.14
C GLN A 133 -4.91 16.28 9.75
N ARG A 134 -3.76 15.96 10.39
CA ARG A 134 -2.47 16.58 10.05
C ARG A 134 -2.03 16.20 8.62
N CYS A 135 -2.25 14.94 8.25
CA CYS A 135 -2.05 14.45 6.88
C CYS A 135 -2.86 15.30 5.89
N SER A 136 -4.15 15.47 6.15
CA SER A 136 -5.05 16.24 5.30
C SER A 136 -4.65 17.72 5.20
N ASP A 137 -4.25 18.36 6.30
CA ASP A 137 -3.85 19.76 6.33
C ASP A 137 -2.55 19.99 5.54
N ASP A 138 -1.56 19.09 5.65
CA ASP A 138 -0.32 19.17 4.90
C ASP A 138 -0.54 18.89 3.39
N ALA A 139 -1.39 17.92 3.03
CA ALA A 139 -1.78 17.70 1.64
C ALA A 139 -2.49 18.93 1.04
N ASP A 140 -3.35 19.61 1.80
CA ASP A 140 -3.98 20.88 1.37
C ASP A 140 -2.95 22.00 1.16
N ASN A 141 -1.87 22.03 1.97
CA ASN A 141 -0.77 22.97 1.77
C ASN A 141 -0.03 22.72 0.45
N ALA A 142 0.25 21.44 0.13
CA ALA A 142 0.84 21.07 -1.15
C ALA A 142 -0.08 21.44 -2.34
N LEU A 143 -1.37 21.13 -2.25
CA LEU A 143 -2.36 21.43 -3.29
C LEU A 143 -2.66 22.92 -3.44
N ARG A 144 -2.37 23.75 -2.44
CA ARG A 144 -2.41 25.23 -2.62
C ARG A 144 -1.25 25.77 -3.44
N ILE A 145 -0.11 25.09 -3.44
CA ILE A 145 1.04 25.43 -4.28
C ILE A 145 0.77 24.97 -5.71
N ASP A 146 0.40 23.70 -5.88
CA ASP A 146 0.02 23.13 -7.18
C ASP A 146 -1.18 22.18 -7.05
N PRO A 147 -2.37 22.62 -7.48
CA PRO A 147 -3.57 21.76 -7.49
C PRO A 147 -3.46 20.53 -8.43
N GLN A 148 -2.51 20.56 -9.38
CA GLN A 148 -2.27 19.49 -10.34
C GLN A 148 -1.13 18.54 -9.91
N TYR A 149 -0.68 18.61 -8.67
CA TYR A 149 0.31 17.69 -8.15
C TYR A 149 -0.35 16.33 -7.82
N ALA A 150 -0.18 15.34 -8.72
CA ALA A 150 -0.86 14.05 -8.65
C ALA A 150 -0.61 13.33 -7.32
N TYR A 151 0.64 13.37 -6.81
CA TYR A 151 1.02 12.76 -5.54
C TYR A 151 0.30 13.38 -4.35
N ALA A 152 0.18 14.72 -4.29
CA ALA A 152 -0.55 15.37 -3.21
C ALA A 152 -2.06 15.07 -3.26
N ASN A 153 -2.64 14.93 -4.46
CA ASN A 153 -4.02 14.48 -4.61
C ASN A 153 -4.20 13.04 -4.09
N GLU A 154 -3.30 12.12 -4.44
CA GLU A 154 -3.35 10.73 -3.96
C GLU A 154 -3.26 10.68 -2.42
N ILE A 155 -2.29 11.38 -1.81
CA ILE A 155 -2.14 11.45 -0.36
C ILE A 155 -3.37 12.07 0.31
N LYS A 156 -3.93 13.15 -0.24
CA LYS A 156 -5.17 13.76 0.28
C LYS A 156 -6.31 12.75 0.34
N GLY A 157 -6.49 11.95 -0.72
CA GLY A 157 -7.47 10.88 -0.74
C GLY A 157 -7.25 9.86 0.39
N ARG A 158 -6.02 9.43 0.63
CA ARG A 158 -5.67 8.51 1.73
C ARG A 158 -5.98 9.11 3.11
N CYS A 159 -5.61 10.38 3.32
CA CYS A 159 -5.93 11.07 4.58
C CYS A 159 -7.45 11.12 4.82
N LEU A 160 -8.24 11.34 3.78
CA LEU A 160 -9.70 11.39 3.87
C LEU A 160 -10.30 10.02 4.20
N ILE A 161 -9.72 8.92 3.71
CA ILE A 161 -10.14 7.56 4.10
C ILE A 161 -9.95 7.37 5.60
N ASP A 162 -8.79 7.74 6.17
CA ASP A 162 -8.52 7.63 7.59
C ASP A 162 -9.47 8.49 8.45
N LEU A 163 -9.98 9.58 7.88
CA LEU A 163 -11.00 10.43 8.52
C LEU A 163 -12.43 9.90 8.34
N GLY A 164 -12.62 8.74 7.71
CA GLY A 164 -13.94 8.16 7.42
C GLY A 164 -14.70 8.88 6.29
N ARG A 165 -14.01 9.67 5.45
CA ARG A 165 -14.58 10.50 4.36
C ARG A 165 -14.27 9.88 2.99
N ALA A 166 -14.51 8.57 2.88
CA ALA A 166 -14.15 7.80 1.68
C ALA A 166 -14.82 8.31 0.40
N GLU A 167 -16.07 8.80 0.46
CA GLU A 167 -16.75 9.37 -0.71
C GLU A 167 -16.04 10.61 -1.26
N GLU A 168 -15.54 11.48 -0.37
CA GLU A 168 -14.78 12.67 -0.76
C GLU A 168 -13.40 12.29 -1.34
N ALA A 169 -12.78 11.22 -0.84
CA ALA A 169 -11.50 10.73 -1.31
C ALA A 169 -11.51 10.35 -2.80
N LEU A 170 -12.63 9.85 -3.30
CA LEU A 170 -12.75 9.40 -4.70
C LEU A 170 -12.40 10.50 -5.70
N SER A 171 -12.84 11.74 -5.46
CA SER A 171 -12.55 12.87 -6.36
C SER A 171 -11.07 13.21 -6.46
N TYR A 172 -10.32 13.02 -5.38
CA TYR A 172 -8.87 13.24 -5.34
C TYR A 172 -8.11 12.13 -6.07
N PHE A 173 -8.54 10.85 -5.92
CA PHE A 173 -7.97 9.76 -6.70
C PHE A 173 -8.28 9.90 -8.19
N ASP A 174 -9.49 10.31 -8.55
CA ASP A 174 -9.87 10.61 -9.94
C ASP A 174 -8.97 11.70 -10.54
N THR A 175 -8.69 12.75 -9.76
CA THR A 175 -7.78 13.81 -10.18
C THR A 175 -6.37 13.28 -10.38
N ALA A 176 -5.83 12.50 -9.42
CA ALA A 176 -4.50 11.91 -9.52
C ALA A 176 -4.35 11.00 -10.77
N ILE A 177 -5.35 10.15 -11.03
CA ILE A 177 -5.40 9.27 -12.21
C ILE A 177 -5.51 10.08 -13.52
N SER A 178 -6.31 11.13 -13.53
CA SER A 178 -6.45 12.02 -14.70
C SER A 178 -5.13 12.73 -15.04
N LEU A 179 -4.38 13.14 -14.02
CA LEU A 179 -3.08 13.83 -14.17
C LEU A 179 -1.97 12.87 -14.60
N VAL A 180 -1.97 11.66 -14.05
CA VAL A 180 -1.00 10.61 -14.35
C VAL A 180 -1.75 9.32 -14.68
N PRO A 181 -2.14 9.11 -15.93
CA PRO A 181 -2.74 7.86 -16.37
C PRO A 181 -1.81 6.67 -16.03
N GLY A 182 -2.35 5.63 -15.41
CA GLY A 182 -1.54 4.51 -14.96
C GLY A 182 -0.89 4.71 -13.58
N TYR A 183 -1.30 5.71 -12.80
CA TYR A 183 -0.85 5.89 -11.42
C TYR A 183 -1.41 4.78 -10.52
N GLN A 184 -0.73 3.67 -10.48
CA GLN A 184 -1.17 2.41 -9.84
C GLN A 184 -1.56 2.59 -8.36
N ASN A 185 -0.82 3.41 -7.58
CA ASN A 185 -1.18 3.68 -6.19
C ASN A 185 -2.54 4.39 -6.06
N ALA A 186 -2.83 5.34 -6.95
CA ALA A 186 -4.11 6.04 -6.93
C ALA A 186 -5.28 5.08 -7.30
N TYR A 187 -5.08 4.18 -8.25
CA TYR A 187 -6.05 3.13 -8.56
C TYR A 187 -6.28 2.22 -7.35
N ARG A 188 -5.22 1.66 -6.75
CA ARG A 188 -5.32 0.78 -5.58
C ARG A 188 -6.09 1.44 -4.44
N ASN A 189 -5.77 2.69 -4.12
CA ASN A 189 -6.42 3.43 -3.04
C ASN A 189 -7.88 3.79 -3.38
N LYS A 190 -8.20 4.07 -4.65
CA LYS A 190 -9.56 4.25 -5.13
C LYS A 190 -10.39 2.98 -4.98
N LEU A 191 -9.82 1.81 -5.32
CA LEU A 191 -10.49 0.52 -5.12
C LEU A 191 -10.80 0.28 -3.64
N ALA A 192 -9.84 0.56 -2.74
CA ALA A 192 -10.04 0.42 -1.30
C ALA A 192 -11.16 1.35 -0.79
N ALA A 193 -11.22 2.59 -1.28
CA ALA A 193 -12.29 3.54 -0.93
C ALA A 193 -13.66 3.05 -1.42
N LEU A 194 -13.76 2.58 -2.67
CA LEU A 194 -15.00 2.03 -3.24
C LEU A 194 -15.46 0.79 -2.48
N ALA A 195 -14.55 -0.10 -2.12
CA ALA A 195 -14.85 -1.29 -1.31
C ALA A 195 -15.38 -0.90 0.08
N ALA A 196 -14.76 0.08 0.75
CA ALA A 196 -15.23 0.60 2.03
C ALA A 196 -16.65 1.21 1.96
N LEU A 197 -17.04 1.71 0.78
CA LEU A 197 -18.37 2.24 0.50
C LEU A 197 -19.37 1.16 0.06
N GLY A 198 -18.95 -0.11 -0.08
CA GLY A 198 -19.77 -1.21 -0.59
C GLY A 198 -20.10 -1.11 -2.09
N ARG A 199 -19.34 -0.31 -2.85
CA ARG A 199 -19.55 -0.09 -4.30
C ARG A 199 -18.78 -1.12 -5.12
N TYR A 200 -19.11 -2.42 -4.93
CA TYR A 200 -18.32 -3.54 -5.43
C TYR A 200 -18.28 -3.64 -6.96
N GLU A 201 -19.36 -3.29 -7.66
CA GLU A 201 -19.36 -3.24 -9.13
C GLU A 201 -18.39 -2.18 -9.65
N ASP A 202 -18.30 -1.02 -8.97
CA ASP A 202 -17.34 0.03 -9.33
C ASP A 202 -15.90 -0.42 -9.03
N VAL A 203 -15.66 -1.18 -7.96
CA VAL A 203 -14.34 -1.78 -7.69
C VAL A 203 -13.89 -2.62 -8.88
N VAL A 204 -14.76 -3.52 -9.37
CA VAL A 204 -14.42 -4.40 -10.50
C VAL A 204 -14.16 -3.58 -11.76
N ALA A 205 -15.01 -2.60 -12.07
CA ALA A 205 -14.85 -1.75 -13.27
C ALA A 205 -13.54 -0.95 -13.25
N VAL A 206 -13.19 -0.34 -12.11
CA VAL A 206 -11.96 0.43 -11.95
C VAL A 206 -10.73 -0.47 -11.96
N ALA A 207 -10.80 -1.68 -11.37
CA ALA A 207 -9.71 -2.65 -11.42
C ALA A 207 -9.47 -3.15 -12.86
N ASP A 208 -10.53 -3.46 -13.60
CA ASP A 208 -10.44 -3.86 -15.01
C ASP A 208 -9.81 -2.75 -15.88
N GLU A 209 -10.10 -1.47 -15.59
CA GLU A 209 -9.43 -0.33 -16.22
C GLU A 209 -7.93 -0.29 -15.88
N ALA A 210 -7.60 -0.34 -14.59
CA ALA A 210 -6.21 -0.26 -14.10
C ALA A 210 -5.32 -1.40 -14.60
N LEU A 211 -5.90 -2.57 -14.88
CA LEU A 211 -5.17 -3.76 -15.34
C LEU A 211 -5.00 -3.81 -16.86
N ARG A 212 -5.52 -2.84 -17.60
CA ARG A 212 -5.33 -2.78 -19.06
C ARG A 212 -3.90 -2.39 -19.42
N PRO A 213 -3.23 -3.11 -20.37
CA PRO A 213 -1.86 -2.80 -20.80
C PRO A 213 -1.69 -1.42 -21.45
N ASP A 214 -2.77 -0.82 -21.99
CA ASP A 214 -2.75 0.52 -22.56
C ASP A 214 -2.88 1.62 -21.49
N VAL A 215 -3.27 1.27 -20.28
CA VAL A 215 -3.32 2.16 -19.11
C VAL A 215 -2.04 2.04 -18.29
N VAL A 216 -1.61 0.82 -17.98
CA VAL A 216 -0.37 0.53 -17.26
C VAL A 216 0.47 -0.43 -18.09
N ALA A 217 1.48 0.11 -18.78
CA ALA A 217 2.32 -0.66 -19.69
C ALA A 217 3.29 -1.61 -18.98
N ASP A 218 3.80 -1.20 -17.80
CA ASP A 218 4.74 -1.96 -16.97
C ASP A 218 4.25 -1.94 -15.51
N PRO A 219 3.35 -2.86 -15.15
CA PRO A 219 2.77 -2.89 -13.82
C PRO A 219 3.79 -3.32 -12.77
N ASN A 220 3.80 -2.63 -11.62
CA ASN A 220 4.48 -3.12 -10.44
C ASN A 220 3.79 -4.42 -9.99
N PRO A 221 4.51 -5.57 -9.92
CA PRO A 221 3.88 -6.86 -9.64
C PRO A 221 3.12 -6.92 -8.31
N SER A 222 3.62 -6.24 -7.27
CA SER A 222 2.95 -6.19 -5.97
C SER A 222 1.64 -5.40 -6.03
N ILE A 223 1.63 -4.28 -6.74
CA ILE A 223 0.40 -3.47 -6.89
C ILE A 223 -0.60 -4.19 -7.79
N GLU A 224 -0.14 -4.83 -8.85
CA GLU A 224 -0.99 -5.63 -9.72
C GLU A 224 -1.66 -6.77 -8.95
N GLU A 225 -0.91 -7.45 -8.07
CA GLU A 225 -1.47 -8.47 -7.18
C GLU A 225 -2.56 -7.89 -6.27
N ASP A 226 -2.32 -6.72 -5.65
CA ASP A 226 -3.30 -6.02 -4.83
C ASP A 226 -4.58 -5.67 -5.60
N LEU A 227 -4.44 -5.14 -6.83
CA LEU A 227 -5.57 -4.79 -7.70
C LEU A 227 -6.42 -6.03 -8.04
N LEU A 228 -5.77 -7.14 -8.40
CA LEU A 228 -6.43 -8.39 -8.70
C LEU A 228 -7.12 -9.00 -7.47
N ALA A 229 -6.49 -8.92 -6.29
CA ALA A 229 -7.06 -9.39 -5.04
C ALA A 229 -8.28 -8.56 -4.63
N LEU A 230 -8.22 -7.23 -4.71
CA LEU A 230 -9.36 -6.35 -4.42
C LEU A 230 -10.53 -6.58 -5.39
N ARG A 231 -10.22 -6.76 -6.67
CA ARG A 231 -11.21 -7.12 -7.69
C ARG A 231 -11.91 -8.45 -7.35
N LEU A 232 -11.12 -9.46 -6.97
CA LEU A 232 -11.65 -10.77 -6.61
C LEU A 232 -12.52 -10.72 -5.35
N LEU A 233 -12.09 -9.99 -4.31
CA LEU A 233 -12.87 -9.76 -3.10
C LEU A 233 -14.22 -9.11 -3.42
N ALA A 234 -14.22 -8.08 -4.28
CA ALA A 234 -15.45 -7.41 -4.71
C ALA A 234 -16.37 -8.34 -5.51
N LEU A 235 -15.84 -9.18 -6.39
CA LEU A 235 -16.62 -10.21 -7.08
C LEU A 235 -17.28 -11.18 -6.10
N GLY A 236 -16.61 -11.52 -5.01
CA GLY A 236 -17.14 -12.38 -3.95
C GLY A 236 -18.43 -11.89 -3.33
N GLU A 237 -18.68 -10.57 -3.36
CA GLU A 237 -19.88 -9.97 -2.74
C GLU A 237 -21.15 -10.06 -3.58
N TYR A 238 -21.04 -10.21 -4.92
CA TYR A 238 -22.23 -10.19 -5.78
C TYR A 238 -22.23 -11.21 -6.92
N ALA A 239 -21.08 -11.72 -7.32
CA ALA A 239 -20.97 -12.63 -8.46
C ALA A 239 -21.33 -14.09 -8.07
N PRO A 240 -21.76 -14.92 -9.03
CA PRO A 240 -22.02 -16.33 -8.76
C PRO A 240 -20.76 -17.05 -8.23
N PRO A 241 -20.88 -17.90 -7.18
CA PRO A 241 -19.75 -18.59 -6.57
C PRO A 241 -18.88 -19.38 -7.56
N ALA A 242 -19.45 -19.94 -8.63
CA ALA A 242 -18.70 -20.64 -9.65
C ALA A 242 -17.76 -19.70 -10.43
N THR A 243 -18.20 -18.48 -10.73
CA THR A 243 -17.39 -17.45 -11.38
C THR A 243 -16.25 -17.02 -10.44
N VAL A 244 -16.58 -16.75 -9.17
CA VAL A 244 -15.60 -16.35 -8.15
C VAL A 244 -14.51 -17.42 -7.98
N ALA A 245 -14.89 -18.70 -7.92
CA ALA A 245 -13.92 -19.80 -7.81
C ALA A 245 -12.97 -19.87 -9.03
N THR A 246 -13.49 -19.62 -10.24
CA THR A 246 -12.67 -19.60 -11.46
C THR A 246 -11.70 -18.43 -11.49
N GLU A 247 -12.16 -17.22 -11.12
CA GLU A 247 -11.32 -16.03 -11.06
C GLU A 247 -10.22 -16.16 -9.97
N ALA A 248 -10.58 -16.73 -8.81
CA ALA A 248 -9.61 -17.03 -7.74
C ALA A 248 -8.55 -18.03 -8.19
N GLU A 249 -8.94 -19.10 -8.91
CA GLU A 249 -7.99 -20.07 -9.48
C GLU A 249 -7.03 -19.40 -10.48
N ALA A 250 -7.54 -18.50 -11.31
CA ALA A 250 -6.71 -17.77 -12.28
C ALA A 250 -5.69 -16.86 -11.57
N LEU A 251 -6.08 -16.18 -10.52
CA LEU A 251 -5.17 -15.35 -9.70
C LEU A 251 -4.11 -16.20 -9.03
N LEU A 252 -4.48 -17.31 -8.41
CA LEU A 252 -3.56 -18.21 -7.70
C LEU A 252 -2.56 -18.93 -8.65
N LYS A 253 -2.86 -19.09 -9.93
CA LYS A 253 -1.88 -19.55 -10.92
C LYS A 253 -0.74 -18.57 -11.10
N ARG A 254 -1.00 -17.26 -10.92
CA ARG A 254 0.00 -16.21 -11.07
C ARG A 254 0.65 -15.84 -9.71
N TYR A 255 -0.15 -15.82 -8.64
CA TYR A 255 0.25 -15.44 -7.28
C TYR A 255 -0.16 -16.54 -6.29
N PRO A 256 0.60 -17.66 -6.24
CA PRO A 256 0.21 -18.86 -5.45
C PRO A 256 0.14 -18.64 -3.94
N GLU A 257 0.84 -17.60 -3.44
CA GLU A 257 0.91 -17.27 -2.01
C GLU A 257 -0.12 -16.23 -1.57
N ASN A 258 -1.02 -15.79 -2.47
CA ASN A 258 -2.05 -14.80 -2.14
C ASN A 258 -3.12 -15.43 -1.25
N LEU A 259 -3.02 -15.20 0.07
CA LEU A 259 -3.92 -15.82 1.06
C LEU A 259 -5.35 -15.29 0.94
N ALA A 260 -5.55 -14.05 0.51
CA ALA A 260 -6.89 -13.51 0.26
C ALA A 260 -7.59 -14.29 -0.86
N ALA A 261 -6.89 -14.56 -1.96
CA ALA A 261 -7.42 -15.36 -3.06
C ALA A 261 -7.70 -16.82 -2.64
N VAL A 262 -6.81 -17.43 -1.81
CA VAL A 262 -7.06 -18.76 -1.22
C VAL A 262 -8.34 -18.76 -0.41
N ASN A 263 -8.54 -17.76 0.43
CA ASN A 263 -9.72 -17.62 1.26
C ASN A 263 -11.01 -17.50 0.41
N VAL A 264 -10.98 -16.60 -0.57
CA VAL A 264 -12.12 -16.38 -1.48
C VAL A 264 -12.43 -17.65 -2.29
N GLN A 265 -11.40 -18.35 -2.79
CA GLN A 265 -11.61 -19.63 -3.49
C GLN A 265 -12.25 -20.68 -2.58
N GLY A 266 -11.76 -20.80 -1.34
CA GLY A 266 -12.34 -21.73 -0.35
C GLY A 266 -13.81 -21.43 -0.06
N ALA A 267 -14.15 -20.16 0.18
CA ALA A 267 -15.51 -19.73 0.42
C ALA A 267 -16.43 -19.99 -0.80
N ALA A 268 -15.95 -19.68 -2.01
CA ALA A 268 -16.72 -19.89 -3.25
C ALA A 268 -16.92 -21.38 -3.56
N LEU A 269 -15.93 -22.23 -3.36
CA LEU A 269 -16.06 -23.68 -3.51
C LEU A 269 -17.05 -24.25 -2.49
N LEU A 270 -16.99 -23.79 -1.25
CA LEU A 270 -17.96 -24.20 -0.22
C LEU A 270 -19.38 -23.80 -0.61
N ALA A 271 -19.61 -22.58 -1.09
CA ALA A 271 -20.90 -22.09 -1.56
C ALA A 271 -21.43 -22.90 -2.76
N ASN A 272 -20.53 -23.48 -3.58
CA ASN A 272 -20.86 -24.41 -4.66
C ASN A 272 -21.07 -25.88 -4.19
N GLY A 273 -21.08 -26.14 -2.87
CA GLY A 273 -21.27 -27.47 -2.30
C GLY A 273 -20.02 -28.40 -2.39
N LYS A 274 -18.84 -27.83 -2.67
CA LYS A 274 -17.57 -28.58 -2.87
C LYS A 274 -16.68 -28.48 -1.63
N ALA A 275 -17.19 -28.92 -0.47
CA ALA A 275 -16.52 -28.76 0.82
C ALA A 275 -15.12 -29.41 0.89
N GLU A 276 -14.94 -30.60 0.29
CA GLU A 276 -13.64 -31.29 0.25
C GLU A 276 -12.61 -30.55 -0.65
N GLU A 277 -13.08 -29.91 -1.75
CA GLU A 277 -12.20 -29.10 -2.60
C GLU A 277 -11.83 -27.82 -1.84
N ALA A 278 -12.81 -27.18 -1.18
CA ALA A 278 -12.56 -26.00 -0.34
C ALA A 278 -11.51 -26.30 0.76
N ASP A 279 -11.63 -27.43 1.44
CA ASP A 279 -10.67 -27.86 2.46
C ASP A 279 -9.25 -28.02 1.90
N ARG A 280 -9.11 -28.64 0.73
CA ARG A 280 -7.81 -28.82 0.08
C ARG A 280 -7.13 -27.50 -0.25
N VAL A 281 -7.86 -26.55 -0.86
CA VAL A 281 -7.26 -25.27 -1.27
C VAL A 281 -6.92 -24.39 -0.07
N THR A 282 -7.66 -24.50 1.04
CA THR A 282 -7.43 -23.70 2.25
C THR A 282 -6.45 -24.31 3.24
N GLN A 283 -5.77 -25.45 2.93
CA GLN A 283 -4.77 -26.07 3.82
C GLN A 283 -3.63 -25.11 4.16
N VAL A 284 -3.21 -24.25 3.26
CA VAL A 284 -2.16 -23.24 3.50
C VAL A 284 -2.55 -22.26 4.61
N LEU A 285 -3.84 -21.92 4.73
CA LEU A 285 -4.34 -21.05 5.81
C LEU A 285 -4.18 -21.73 7.19
N ARG A 286 -4.40 -23.05 7.26
CA ARG A 286 -4.24 -23.84 8.48
C ARG A 286 -2.77 -24.01 8.89
N GLN A 287 -1.88 -24.07 7.91
CA GLN A 287 -0.44 -24.31 8.11
C GLN A 287 0.36 -23.04 8.32
N ASN A 288 -0.29 -21.87 8.25
CA ASN A 288 0.40 -20.59 8.42
C ASN A 288 0.93 -20.46 9.86
N PRO A 289 2.28 -20.56 10.08
CA PRO A 289 2.86 -20.52 11.41
C PRO A 289 2.73 -19.17 12.13
N ASN A 290 2.35 -18.13 11.39
CA ASN A 290 2.12 -16.78 11.91
C ASN A 290 0.65 -16.55 12.27
N GLY A 291 -0.03 -17.55 12.84
CA GLY A 291 -1.45 -17.50 13.21
C GLY A 291 -1.93 -16.25 13.98
N ALA A 292 -1.02 -15.42 14.50
CA ALA A 292 -1.31 -14.10 15.07
C ALA A 292 -1.75 -13.05 14.04
N ARG A 293 -1.66 -13.34 12.73
CA ARG A 293 -2.09 -12.46 11.61
C ARG A 293 -3.16 -13.08 10.72
N MET A 294 -3.72 -14.23 11.12
CA MET A 294 -4.89 -14.73 10.40
C MET A 294 -6.05 -13.75 10.59
N GLU A 295 -6.57 -13.27 9.47
CA GLU A 295 -7.74 -12.41 9.49
C GLU A 295 -8.98 -13.17 9.98
N ALA A 296 -9.92 -12.45 10.59
CA ALA A 296 -11.17 -13.04 11.06
C ALA A 296 -11.92 -13.78 9.93
N THR A 297 -11.86 -13.26 8.71
CA THR A 297 -12.46 -13.85 7.51
C THR A 297 -11.87 -15.22 7.16
N TYR A 298 -10.58 -15.45 7.39
CA TYR A 298 -9.95 -16.75 7.14
C TYR A 298 -10.43 -17.79 8.15
N HIS A 299 -10.49 -17.42 9.42
CA HIS A 299 -11.08 -18.27 10.47
C HIS A 299 -12.56 -18.58 10.21
N ASP A 300 -13.35 -17.58 9.78
CA ASP A 300 -14.75 -17.80 9.43
C ASP A 300 -14.91 -18.81 8.27
N THR A 301 -14.12 -18.66 7.21
CA THR A 301 -14.13 -19.58 6.07
C THR A 301 -13.76 -21.00 6.49
N LEU A 302 -12.67 -21.16 7.27
CA LEU A 302 -12.25 -22.46 7.80
C LEU A 302 -13.31 -23.08 8.70
N ALA A 303 -13.93 -22.30 9.58
CA ALA A 303 -14.99 -22.76 10.47
C ALA A 303 -16.19 -23.31 9.68
N ARG A 304 -16.58 -22.62 8.62
CA ARG A 304 -17.69 -23.02 7.74
C ARG A 304 -17.37 -24.29 6.95
N ILE A 305 -16.12 -24.43 6.46
CA ILE A 305 -15.64 -25.66 5.80
C ILE A 305 -15.66 -26.82 6.79
N ASP A 306 -15.11 -26.64 8.01
CA ASP A 306 -15.08 -27.66 9.04
C ASP A 306 -16.49 -28.12 9.45
N ALA A 307 -17.41 -27.17 9.62
CA ALA A 307 -18.82 -27.50 9.91
C ALA A 307 -19.49 -28.29 8.78
N ALA A 308 -19.22 -27.95 7.53
CA ALA A 308 -19.74 -28.68 6.36
C ALA A 308 -19.20 -30.12 6.29
N LEU A 309 -17.93 -30.32 6.68
CA LEU A 309 -17.27 -31.63 6.74
C LEU A 309 -17.53 -32.41 8.04
N GLY A 310 -18.28 -31.84 8.99
CA GLY A 310 -18.63 -32.47 10.26
C GLY A 310 -17.54 -32.43 11.33
N ARG A 311 -16.47 -31.66 11.12
CA ARG A 311 -15.37 -31.43 12.08
C ARG A 311 -15.75 -30.35 13.08
N MET A 312 -16.72 -30.65 13.96
CA MET A 312 -17.40 -29.62 14.76
C MET A 312 -16.50 -28.94 15.81
N GLU A 313 -15.52 -29.65 16.39
CA GLU A 313 -14.59 -29.05 17.36
C GLU A 313 -13.72 -27.99 16.69
N ASP A 314 -13.15 -28.32 15.51
CA ASP A 314 -12.35 -27.37 14.72
C ASP A 314 -13.19 -26.19 14.25
N ALA A 315 -14.42 -26.45 13.82
CA ALA A 315 -15.35 -25.39 13.44
C ALA A 315 -15.61 -24.40 14.58
N TYR A 316 -15.87 -24.89 15.78
CA TYR A 316 -16.10 -24.02 16.96
C TYR A 316 -14.86 -23.22 17.35
N ALA A 317 -13.68 -23.83 17.29
CA ALA A 317 -12.42 -23.15 17.58
C ALA A 317 -12.17 -22.00 16.57
N ASN A 318 -12.39 -22.26 15.29
CA ASN A 318 -12.24 -21.24 14.25
C ASN A 318 -13.33 -20.14 14.36
N PHE A 319 -14.58 -20.46 14.64
CA PHE A 319 -15.63 -19.43 14.88
C PHE A 319 -15.27 -18.56 16.09
N GLU A 320 -14.79 -19.15 17.19
CA GLU A 320 -14.37 -18.40 18.36
C GLU A 320 -13.22 -17.43 18.02
N ALA A 321 -12.22 -17.89 17.27
CA ALA A 321 -11.12 -17.04 16.82
C ALA A 321 -11.63 -15.89 15.93
N ALA A 322 -12.48 -16.17 14.93
CA ALA A 322 -13.06 -15.16 14.05
C ALA A 322 -13.84 -14.08 14.82
N LEU A 323 -14.70 -14.50 15.74
CA LEU A 323 -15.56 -13.60 16.52
C LEU A 323 -14.76 -12.73 17.53
N ASN A 324 -13.62 -13.23 18.01
CA ASN A 324 -12.72 -12.46 18.89
C ASN A 324 -11.86 -11.45 18.12
N LEU A 325 -11.53 -11.74 16.87
CA LEU A 325 -10.70 -10.86 16.02
C LEU A 325 -11.51 -9.72 15.41
N ASP A 326 -12.81 -9.93 15.11
CA ASP A 326 -13.62 -8.93 14.44
C ASP A 326 -14.98 -8.72 15.13
N ALA A 327 -15.12 -7.54 15.75
CA ALA A 327 -16.36 -7.12 16.40
C ALA A 327 -17.52 -6.88 15.42
N ALA A 328 -17.24 -6.50 14.16
CA ALA A 328 -18.28 -6.31 13.15
C ALA A 328 -18.83 -7.66 12.68
N LEU A 329 -17.96 -8.64 12.47
CA LEU A 329 -18.36 -10.02 12.21
C LEU A 329 -19.20 -10.59 13.36
N SER A 330 -18.77 -10.37 14.61
CA SER A 330 -19.53 -10.78 15.79
C SER A 330 -20.94 -10.18 15.81
N LYS A 331 -21.10 -8.89 15.46
CA LYS A 331 -22.43 -8.25 15.35
C LYS A 331 -23.27 -8.85 14.22
N THR A 332 -22.66 -9.19 13.11
CA THR A 332 -23.33 -9.82 11.96
C THR A 332 -23.90 -11.17 12.36
N TYR A 333 -23.10 -12.02 13.02
CA TYR A 333 -23.58 -13.30 13.56
C TYR A 333 -24.67 -13.12 14.63
N ALA A 334 -24.51 -12.14 15.54
CA ALA A 334 -25.50 -11.85 16.56
C ALA A 334 -26.87 -11.51 15.95
N ARG A 335 -26.91 -10.63 14.95
CA ARG A 335 -28.13 -10.26 14.22
C ARG A 335 -28.79 -11.50 13.59
N LYS A 336 -28.04 -12.29 12.85
CA LYS A 336 -28.56 -13.48 12.16
C LYS A 336 -29.06 -14.55 13.12
N LEU A 337 -28.35 -14.80 14.21
CA LEU A 337 -28.79 -15.74 15.25
C LEU A 337 -30.04 -15.23 15.97
N SER A 338 -30.23 -13.93 16.10
CA SER A 338 -31.45 -13.33 16.63
C SER A 338 -32.62 -13.53 15.68
N GLU A 339 -32.43 -13.29 14.37
CA GLU A 339 -33.45 -13.56 13.33
C GLU A 339 -33.85 -15.03 13.29
N LEU A 340 -32.92 -15.96 13.56
CA LEU A 340 -33.18 -17.39 13.64
C LEU A 340 -33.77 -17.84 15.00
N GLY A 341 -33.88 -16.93 15.97
CA GLY A 341 -34.46 -17.19 17.30
C GLY A 341 -33.53 -17.83 18.31
N PHE A 342 -32.20 -17.83 18.06
CA PHE A 342 -31.21 -18.44 18.96
C PHE A 342 -30.55 -17.44 19.90
N LEU A 343 -30.61 -16.13 19.62
CA LEU A 343 -30.06 -15.07 20.46
C LEU A 343 -31.08 -13.95 20.63
N PRO A 344 -31.37 -13.46 21.86
CA PRO A 344 -32.18 -12.26 22.06
C PRO A 344 -31.43 -11.01 21.54
N LEU A 345 -32.16 -10.05 20.96
CA LEU A 345 -31.62 -8.79 20.40
C LEU A 345 -30.79 -7.94 21.38
N SER A 346 -30.96 -8.18 22.69
CA SER A 346 -30.30 -7.39 23.76
C SER A 346 -28.99 -7.95 24.26
N ASN A 347 -28.48 -9.06 23.70
CA ASN A 347 -27.28 -9.71 24.25
C ASN A 347 -25.97 -9.27 23.59
N ALA A 348 -24.99 -9.06 24.50
CA ALA A 348 -23.60 -8.76 24.13
C ALA A 348 -22.93 -9.91 23.33
N PRO A 349 -21.82 -9.62 22.62
CA PRO A 349 -21.06 -10.59 21.81
C PRO A 349 -20.69 -11.90 22.51
N SER A 350 -20.56 -11.90 23.84
CA SER A 350 -20.20 -13.07 24.66
C SER A 350 -21.19 -14.27 24.55
N GLY A 351 -22.42 -14.02 24.13
CA GLY A 351 -23.43 -15.07 23.92
C GLY A 351 -23.45 -15.63 22.49
N VAL A 352 -22.76 -14.97 21.55
CA VAL A 352 -22.87 -15.30 20.12
C VAL A 352 -22.36 -16.70 19.82
N LEU A 353 -21.18 -17.08 20.34
CA LEU A 353 -20.63 -18.43 20.12
C LEU A 353 -21.52 -19.52 20.71
N THR A 354 -22.09 -19.31 21.91
CA THR A 354 -23.00 -20.26 22.54
C THR A 354 -24.29 -20.41 21.73
N ALA A 355 -24.86 -19.30 21.23
CA ALA A 355 -26.00 -19.32 20.38
C ALA A 355 -25.74 -19.98 19.03
N LEU A 356 -24.55 -19.74 18.45
CA LEU A 356 -24.09 -20.35 17.21
C LEU A 356 -23.98 -21.88 17.35
N ARG A 357 -23.38 -22.38 18.43
CA ARG A 357 -23.31 -23.81 18.73
C ARG A 357 -24.70 -24.44 18.76
N ARG A 358 -25.64 -23.85 19.50
CA ARG A 358 -27.04 -24.34 19.56
C ARG A 358 -27.72 -24.30 18.19
N CYS A 359 -27.48 -23.26 17.41
CA CYS A 359 -28.06 -23.12 16.08
C CYS A 359 -27.57 -24.24 15.15
N ILE A 360 -26.24 -24.50 15.14
CA ILE A 360 -25.63 -25.52 14.31
C ILE A 360 -26.16 -26.92 14.70
N ASP A 361 -26.31 -27.20 15.99
CA ASP A 361 -26.82 -28.49 16.49
C ASP A 361 -28.24 -28.78 16.02
N VAL A 362 -29.07 -27.73 15.79
CA VAL A 362 -30.49 -27.86 15.45
C VAL A 362 -30.73 -27.62 13.95
N LYS A 363 -30.09 -26.66 13.33
CA LYS A 363 -30.38 -26.16 11.94
C LYS A 363 -29.14 -26.03 11.05
N LYS A 364 -28.23 -26.95 11.15
CA LYS A 364 -26.88 -26.99 10.57
C LYS A 364 -26.58 -26.03 9.37
N ALA A 365 -27.38 -26.10 8.30
CA ALA A 365 -27.16 -25.31 7.08
C ALA A 365 -27.52 -23.81 7.21
N ALA A 366 -28.53 -23.45 8.03
CA ALA A 366 -28.95 -22.06 8.18
C ALA A 366 -28.07 -21.24 9.09
N CYS A 367 -27.23 -21.89 9.93
CA CYS A 367 -26.40 -21.26 10.94
C CYS A 367 -24.98 -21.08 10.45
N VAL A 368 -24.52 -21.92 9.53
CA VAL A 368 -23.25 -21.80 8.78
C VAL A 368 -23.53 -20.91 7.57
N MET A 369 -23.45 -19.61 7.76
CA MET A 369 -23.94 -18.63 6.82
C MET A 369 -23.11 -18.58 5.53
N SER A 370 -23.79 -18.57 4.36
CA SER A 370 -23.27 -17.88 3.19
C SER A 370 -23.34 -16.37 3.45
N GLN A 371 -22.26 -15.67 3.27
CA GLN A 371 -22.31 -14.21 3.13
C GLN A 371 -23.18 -13.86 1.96
#